data_ddc17f5d8e01725d62f11a3201fd421b
#
_entry.id   ddc17f5d8e01725d62f11a3201fd421b
#
_cell.length_a   1.000
_cell.length_b   1.000
_cell.length_c   1.000
_cell.angle_alpha   90.00
_cell.angle_beta   90.00
_cell.angle_gamma   90.00
#
_symmetry.space_group_name_H-M   'P 1'
#
loop_
_entity.id
_entity.type
_entity.pdbx_description
1 polymer ?
#
loop_
_entity_poly.entity_id
_entity_poly.type
_entity_poly.pdbx_seq_one_letter_code
_entity_poly.pdbx_strand_id
1 'polypeptide(L)'
;MKHDFMSHDLHLPELTLRGMLLGALITVIFTASNVYLGLKVGLTFSSSIPAAIISMAILRFFKDSNVLENNMVQTQASAAGTLSAIIFILPGLLMLGYWNGFPFWQTFLICACGGSLGVLFTIPLRRAMVVNSDLPYPEGRA
;
A
#
# COMPACT_ATOMS: atom_id res chain seq x y z
N MET A 1 17.04 -10.94 -23.06
CA MET A 1 16.66 -9.60 -23.55
C MET A 1 16.53 -8.71 -22.31
N LYS A 2 17.54 -7.88 -22.05
CA LYS A 2 17.42 -6.82 -21.03
C LYS A 2 16.54 -5.72 -21.63
N HIS A 3 15.29 -5.68 -21.26
CA HIS A 3 14.46 -4.53 -21.53
C HIS A 3 14.77 -3.48 -20.46
N ASP A 4 15.69 -2.59 -20.76
CA ASP A 4 15.86 -1.35 -20.03
C ASP A 4 14.62 -0.47 -20.31
N PHE A 5 13.59 -0.63 -19.47
CA PHE A 5 12.37 0.18 -19.58
C PHE A 5 12.59 1.65 -19.18
N MET A 6 13.70 1.96 -18.52
CA MET A 6 14.13 3.31 -18.22
C MET A 6 15.65 3.41 -18.31
N SER A 7 16.17 4.44 -18.96
CA SER A 7 17.60 4.73 -18.94
C SER A 7 17.99 5.14 -17.51
N HIS A 8 19.08 4.58 -17.01
CA HIS A 8 19.62 4.86 -15.67
C HIS A 8 20.00 6.34 -15.43
N ASP A 9 19.98 7.16 -16.47
CA ASP A 9 20.39 8.57 -16.43
C ASP A 9 19.26 9.57 -16.18
N LEU A 10 18.01 9.09 -16.01
CA LEU A 10 16.86 9.95 -15.72
C LEU A 10 16.66 10.06 -14.21
N HIS A 11 17.19 11.12 -13.63
CA HIS A 11 16.88 11.54 -12.25
C HIS A 11 15.49 12.19 -12.19
N LEU A 12 14.45 11.36 -12.24
CA LEU A 12 13.09 11.82 -12.03
C LEU A 12 12.79 11.85 -10.52
N PRO A 13 12.12 12.90 -9.99
CA PRO A 13 11.72 12.92 -8.58
C PRO A 13 10.67 11.83 -8.32
N GLU A 14 11.03 10.84 -7.52
CA GLU A 14 10.12 9.77 -7.11
C GLU A 14 9.25 10.18 -5.93
N LEU A 15 9.85 10.85 -4.94
CA LEU A 15 9.22 11.29 -3.71
C LEU A 15 8.84 12.77 -3.83
N THR A 16 7.59 13.04 -4.20
CA THR A 16 7.04 14.39 -4.18
C THR A 16 6.08 14.53 -3.00
N LEU A 17 6.12 15.68 -2.31
CA LEU A 17 5.21 15.95 -1.21
C LEU A 17 3.75 15.87 -1.66
N ARG A 18 3.49 16.32 -2.88
CA ARG A 18 2.19 16.24 -3.54
C ARG A 18 1.71 14.80 -3.69
N GLY A 19 2.58 13.91 -4.20
CA GLY A 19 2.29 12.49 -4.34
C GLY A 19 2.06 11.81 -2.98
N MET A 20 2.84 12.17 -1.96
CA MET A 20 2.66 11.65 -0.60
C MET A 20 1.31 12.04 -0.01
N LEU A 21 0.91 13.30 -0.12
CA LEU A 21 -0.38 13.78 0.39
C LEU A 21 -1.56 13.15 -0.35
N LEU A 22 -1.46 13.07 -1.67
CA LEU A 22 -2.48 12.41 -2.50
C LEU A 22 -2.60 10.93 -2.16
N GLY A 23 -1.47 10.23 -2.05
CA GLY A 23 -1.42 8.83 -1.66
C GLY A 23 -2.00 8.60 -0.27
N ALA A 24 -1.67 9.43 0.71
CA ALA A 24 -2.21 9.35 2.06
C ALA A 24 -3.74 9.53 2.08
N LEU A 25 -4.26 10.51 1.35
CA LEU A 25 -5.69 10.76 1.24
C LEU A 25 -6.43 9.58 0.61
N ILE A 26 -5.91 9.06 -0.50
CA ILE A 26 -6.48 7.88 -1.18
C ILE A 26 -6.40 6.66 -0.24
N THR A 27 -5.30 6.47 0.47
CA THR A 27 -5.14 5.37 1.43
C THR A 27 -6.18 5.42 2.54
N VAL A 28 -6.45 6.59 3.12
CA VAL A 28 -7.48 6.74 4.15
C VAL A 28 -8.87 6.38 3.63
N ILE A 29 -9.24 6.86 2.44
CA ILE A 29 -10.53 6.56 1.82
C ILE A 29 -10.68 5.06 1.55
N PHE A 30 -9.69 4.44 0.94
CA PHE A 30 -9.74 3.01 0.63
C PHE A 30 -9.65 2.13 1.86
N THR A 31 -8.90 2.54 2.88
CA THR A 31 -8.88 1.81 4.16
C THR A 31 -10.25 1.83 4.81
N ALA A 32 -10.91 2.98 4.88
CA ALA A 32 -12.26 3.08 5.41
C ALA A 32 -13.27 2.22 4.65
N SER A 33 -13.19 2.23 3.31
CA SER A 33 -14.04 1.40 2.45
C SER A 33 -13.79 -0.08 2.65
N ASN A 34 -12.53 -0.51 2.71
CA ASN A 34 -12.17 -1.91 2.95
C ASN A 34 -12.58 -2.39 4.35
N VAL A 35 -12.42 -1.54 5.37
CA VAL A 35 -12.88 -1.82 6.73
C VAL A 35 -14.39 -2.04 6.77
N TYR A 36 -15.14 -1.15 6.14
CA TYR A 36 -16.60 -1.26 6.07
C TYR A 36 -17.04 -2.54 5.35
N LEU A 37 -16.47 -2.84 4.19
CA LEU A 37 -16.77 -4.04 3.43
C LEU A 37 -16.32 -5.31 4.16
N GLY A 38 -15.15 -5.29 4.77
CA GLY A 38 -14.63 -6.41 5.55
C GLY A 38 -15.54 -6.78 6.70
N LEU A 39 -16.07 -5.80 7.43
CA LEU A 39 -17.01 -6.05 8.54
C LEU A 39 -18.39 -6.49 8.06
N LYS A 40 -18.85 -6.00 6.91
CA LYS A 40 -20.22 -6.28 6.42
C LYS A 40 -20.31 -7.54 5.58
N VAL A 41 -19.32 -7.80 4.75
CA VAL A 41 -19.36 -8.88 3.73
C VAL A 41 -18.30 -9.96 4.01
N GLY A 42 -17.32 -9.66 4.86
CA GLY A 42 -16.20 -10.56 5.14
C GLY A 42 -15.16 -10.63 4.02
N LEU A 43 -15.18 -9.68 3.09
CA LEU A 43 -14.27 -9.62 1.96
C LEU A 43 -13.58 -8.25 1.90
N THR A 44 -12.30 -8.26 1.53
CA THR A 44 -11.54 -7.05 1.19
C THR A 44 -11.16 -7.08 -0.27
N PHE A 45 -11.01 -5.92 -0.89
CA PHE A 45 -10.60 -5.81 -2.29
C PHE A 45 -9.22 -5.13 -2.41
N SER A 46 -8.50 -5.47 -3.48
CA SER A 46 -7.24 -4.80 -3.79
C SER A 46 -7.51 -3.37 -4.25
N SER A 47 -7.02 -2.41 -3.49
CA SER A 47 -7.15 -0.98 -3.79
C SER A 47 -6.11 -0.45 -4.76
N SER A 48 -5.14 -1.26 -5.18
CA SER A 48 -4.03 -0.82 -6.04
C SER A 48 -4.48 -0.35 -7.43
N ILE A 49 -5.37 -1.11 -8.07
CA ILE A 49 -5.83 -0.80 -9.44
C ILE A 49 -6.72 0.46 -9.46
N PRO A 50 -7.78 0.57 -8.64
CA PRO A 50 -8.59 1.79 -8.59
C PRO A 50 -7.76 3.01 -8.18
N ALA A 51 -6.83 2.85 -7.24
CA ALA A 51 -5.95 3.93 -6.80
C ALA A 51 -5.04 4.42 -7.92
N ALA A 52 -4.49 3.52 -8.74
CA ALA A 52 -3.67 3.90 -9.89
C ALA A 52 -4.46 4.74 -10.90
N ILE A 53 -5.70 4.35 -11.20
CA ILE A 53 -6.56 5.07 -12.14
C ILE A 53 -6.91 6.46 -11.60
N ILE A 54 -7.32 6.55 -10.33
CA ILE A 54 -7.65 7.83 -9.68
C ILE A 54 -6.42 8.73 -9.61
N SER A 55 -5.27 8.16 -9.23
CA SER A 55 -4.01 8.90 -9.18
C SER A 55 -3.62 9.46 -10.54
N MET A 56 -3.68 8.64 -11.60
CA MET A 56 -3.42 9.10 -12.97
C MET A 56 -4.39 10.21 -13.41
N ALA A 57 -5.67 10.08 -13.09
CA ALA A 57 -6.66 11.08 -13.42
C ALA A 57 -6.36 12.43 -12.74
N ILE A 58 -6.00 12.40 -11.45
CA ILE A 58 -5.68 13.61 -10.68
C ILE A 58 -4.35 14.20 -11.12
N LEU A 59 -3.31 13.38 -11.24
CA LEU A 59 -1.97 13.83 -11.61
C LEU A 59 -1.91 14.39 -13.04
N ARG A 60 -2.81 13.97 -13.93
CA ARG A 60 -2.94 14.51 -15.29
C ARG A 60 -3.22 16.02 -15.31
N PHE A 61 -3.84 16.56 -14.28
CA PHE A 61 -4.07 18.00 -14.16
C PHE A 61 -2.81 18.80 -13.82
N PHE A 62 -1.75 18.10 -13.39
CA PHE A 62 -0.46 18.73 -13.07
C PHE A 62 0.53 18.48 -14.21
N LYS A 63 1.17 19.55 -14.69
CA LYS A 63 2.08 19.53 -15.85
C LYS A 63 3.36 18.70 -15.66
N ASP A 64 3.78 18.48 -14.41
CA ASP A 64 5.04 17.80 -14.06
C ASP A 64 4.81 16.43 -13.41
N SER A 65 3.76 15.72 -13.80
CA SER A 65 3.47 14.40 -13.25
C SER A 65 4.32 13.33 -13.93
N ASN A 66 4.95 12.48 -13.11
CA ASN A 66 5.78 11.36 -13.57
C ASN A 66 5.08 10.02 -13.29
N VAL A 67 5.41 9.01 -14.10
CA VAL A 67 4.96 7.63 -13.89
C VAL A 67 5.43 7.12 -12.52
N LEU A 68 6.62 7.53 -12.07
CA LEU A 68 7.16 7.15 -10.76
C LEU A 68 6.33 7.72 -9.61
N GLU A 69 5.85 8.95 -9.73
CA GLU A 69 4.94 9.57 -8.76
C GLU A 69 3.61 8.81 -8.67
N ASN A 70 3.04 8.42 -9.81
CA ASN A 70 1.84 7.59 -9.84
C ASN A 70 2.07 6.21 -9.20
N ASN A 71 3.19 5.57 -9.48
CA ASN A 71 3.55 4.29 -8.87
C ASN A 71 3.71 4.39 -7.35
N MET A 72 4.27 5.49 -6.86
CA MET A 72 4.38 5.76 -5.43
C MET A 72 3.00 5.89 -4.77
N VAL A 73 2.08 6.66 -5.37
CA VAL A 73 0.70 6.81 -4.88
C VAL A 73 -0.02 5.46 -4.88
N GLN A 74 0.13 4.69 -5.95
CA GLN A 74 -0.43 3.33 -6.06
C GLN A 74 0.11 2.40 -4.95
N THR A 75 1.41 2.42 -4.70
CA THR A 75 2.05 1.60 -3.66
C THR A 75 1.53 1.97 -2.28
N GLN A 76 1.43 3.27 -2.00
CA GLN A 76 0.91 3.78 -0.74
C GLN A 76 -0.56 3.38 -0.55
N ALA A 77 -1.38 3.50 -1.56
CA ALA A 77 -2.79 3.11 -1.52
C ALA A 77 -2.98 1.59 -1.44
N SER A 78 -2.07 0.81 -2.00
CA SER A 78 -2.08 -0.66 -1.87
C SER A 78 -1.94 -1.12 -0.42
N ALA A 79 -1.24 -0.34 0.41
CA ALA A 79 -1.15 -0.60 1.84
C ALA A 79 -2.52 -0.61 2.53
N ALA A 80 -3.50 0.13 2.03
CA ALA A 80 -4.87 0.12 2.55
C ALA A 80 -5.50 -1.27 2.52
N GLY A 81 -5.30 -2.02 1.42
CA GLY A 81 -5.79 -3.39 1.30
C GLY A 81 -5.12 -4.36 2.27
N THR A 82 -3.82 -4.20 2.47
CA THR A 82 -3.03 -5.07 3.36
C THR A 82 -3.34 -4.78 4.83
N LEU A 83 -3.39 -3.51 5.22
CA LEU A 83 -3.71 -3.10 6.60
C LEU A 83 -5.14 -3.49 7.00
N SER A 84 -6.07 -3.51 6.06
CA SER A 84 -7.45 -3.91 6.35
C SER A 84 -7.58 -5.38 6.75
N ALA A 85 -6.60 -6.23 6.46
CA ALA A 85 -6.59 -7.63 6.91
C ALA A 85 -6.57 -7.78 8.44
N ILE A 86 -6.06 -6.81 9.17
CA ILE A 86 -6.09 -6.74 10.64
C ILE A 86 -7.52 -6.79 11.19
N ILE A 87 -8.48 -6.32 10.43
CA ILE A 87 -9.89 -6.31 10.82
C ILE A 87 -10.47 -7.70 11.07
N PHE A 88 -9.87 -8.73 10.50
CA PHE A 88 -10.29 -10.12 10.74
C PHE A 88 -9.71 -10.68 12.05
N ILE A 89 -8.63 -10.10 12.54
CA ILE A 89 -7.92 -10.57 13.74
C ILE A 89 -8.41 -9.85 14.99
N LEU A 90 -8.57 -8.53 14.94
CA LEU A 90 -8.95 -7.73 16.09
C LEU A 90 -10.33 -8.08 16.71
N PRO A 91 -11.38 -8.34 15.93
CA PRO A 91 -12.65 -8.81 16.49
C PRO A 91 -12.54 -10.15 17.21
N GLY A 92 -11.62 -11.02 16.79
CA GLY A 92 -11.34 -12.26 17.49
C GLY A 92 -10.91 -12.07 18.94
N LEU A 93 -10.10 -11.04 19.23
CA LEU A 93 -9.69 -10.70 20.59
C LEU A 93 -10.87 -10.23 21.48
N LEU A 94 -11.85 -9.55 20.86
CA LEU A 94 -13.08 -9.15 21.52
C LEU A 94 -13.97 -10.38 21.81
N MET A 95 -14.10 -11.30 20.84
CA MET A 95 -14.91 -12.50 20.98
C MET A 95 -14.35 -13.46 22.04
N LEU A 96 -13.02 -13.49 22.20
CA LEU A 96 -12.34 -14.27 23.25
C LEU A 96 -12.45 -13.61 24.64
N GLY A 97 -13.07 -12.43 24.76
CA GLY A 97 -13.23 -11.72 26.01
C GLY A 97 -11.94 -11.08 26.57
N TYR A 98 -10.89 -11.06 25.75
CA TYR A 98 -9.62 -10.45 26.15
C TYR A 98 -9.71 -8.92 26.21
N TRP A 99 -10.53 -8.32 25.33
CA TRP A 99 -10.82 -6.89 25.31
C TRP A 99 -12.30 -6.62 25.58
N ASN A 100 -12.58 -5.68 26.46
CA ASN A 100 -13.95 -5.21 26.74
C ASN A 100 -14.42 -4.09 25.79
N GLY A 101 -13.60 -3.75 24.77
CA GLY A 101 -13.85 -2.71 23.78
C GLY A 101 -12.64 -2.57 22.87
N PHE A 102 -12.71 -1.67 21.89
CA PHE A 102 -11.56 -1.38 21.01
C PHE A 102 -10.69 -0.26 21.64
N PRO A 103 -9.58 -0.59 22.32
CA PRO A 103 -8.67 0.42 22.83
C PRO A 103 -7.88 1.03 21.66
N PHE A 104 -8.17 2.28 21.32
CA PHE A 104 -7.58 2.97 20.17
C PHE A 104 -6.04 2.98 20.22
N TRP A 105 -5.46 3.33 21.35
CA TRP A 105 -4.01 3.43 21.48
C TRP A 105 -3.28 2.09 21.34
N GLN A 106 -3.83 1.04 21.92
CA GLN A 106 -3.23 -0.29 21.80
C GLN A 106 -3.31 -0.80 20.36
N THR A 107 -4.45 -0.62 19.71
CA THR A 107 -4.65 -0.99 18.31
C THR A 107 -3.71 -0.19 17.40
N PHE A 108 -3.60 1.12 17.62
CA PHE A 108 -2.70 1.98 16.87
C PHE A 108 -1.24 1.55 17.00
N LEU A 109 -0.77 1.28 18.23
CA LEU A 109 0.60 0.83 18.49
C LEU A 109 0.88 -0.52 17.85
N ILE A 110 -0.03 -1.47 17.92
CA ILE A 110 0.11 -2.79 17.28
C ILE A 110 0.25 -2.63 15.75
N CYS A 111 -0.61 -1.84 15.15
CA CYS A 111 -0.55 -1.58 13.70
C CYS A 111 0.74 -0.86 13.29
N ALA A 112 1.16 0.14 14.06
CA ALA A 112 2.38 0.90 13.77
C ALA A 112 3.64 0.03 13.92
N CYS A 113 3.74 -0.74 15.00
CA CYS A 113 4.87 -1.65 15.22
C CYS A 113 4.90 -2.77 14.17
N GLY A 114 3.76 -3.37 13.86
CA GLY A 114 3.66 -4.42 12.85
C GLY A 114 4.02 -3.92 11.46
N GLY A 115 3.54 -2.74 11.08
CA GLY A 115 3.89 -2.10 9.81
C GLY A 115 5.38 -1.76 9.71
N SER A 116 5.96 -1.19 10.76
CA SER A 116 7.41 -0.88 10.82
C SER A 116 8.26 -2.14 10.73
N LEU A 117 7.88 -3.20 11.44
CA LEU A 117 8.56 -4.48 11.37
C LEU A 117 8.49 -5.09 9.96
N GLY A 118 7.32 -5.04 9.31
CA GLY A 118 7.12 -5.51 7.95
C GLY A 118 8.03 -4.78 6.95
N VAL A 119 8.17 -3.47 7.05
CA VAL A 119 9.08 -2.68 6.21
C VAL A 119 10.53 -3.10 6.43
N LEU A 120 10.96 -3.26 7.68
CA LEU A 120 12.32 -3.69 8.00
C LEU A 120 12.64 -5.08 7.43
N PHE A 121 11.70 -6.01 7.48
CA PHE A 121 11.87 -7.34 6.86
C PHE A 121 11.89 -7.30 5.33
N THR A 122 11.15 -6.37 4.73
CA THR A 122 11.06 -6.24 3.27
C THR A 122 12.39 -5.79 2.65
N ILE A 123 13.18 -4.99 3.36
CA ILE A 123 14.45 -4.46 2.85
C ILE A 123 15.43 -5.59 2.44
N PRO A 124 15.82 -6.53 3.32
CA PRO A 124 16.72 -7.63 2.95
C PRO A 124 16.05 -8.61 1.97
N LEU A 125 14.75 -8.86 2.12
CA LEU A 125 14.00 -9.76 1.25
C LEU A 125 13.94 -9.26 -0.19
N ARG A 126 13.69 -7.96 -0.39
CA ARG A 126 13.72 -7.31 -1.70
C ARG A 126 15.08 -7.48 -2.38
N ARG A 127 16.16 -7.27 -1.62
CA ARG A 127 17.52 -7.42 -2.17
C ARG A 127 17.80 -8.83 -2.63
N ALA A 128 17.39 -9.83 -1.85
CA ALA A 128 17.61 -11.24 -2.17
C ALA A 128 16.71 -11.73 -3.31
N MET A 129 15.43 -11.37 -3.31
CA MET A 129 14.42 -11.94 -4.21
C MET A 129 14.20 -11.13 -5.48
N VAL A 130 14.40 -9.82 -5.45
CA VAL A 130 14.12 -8.94 -6.59
C VAL A 130 15.40 -8.52 -7.30
N VAL A 131 16.40 -8.07 -6.56
CA VAL A 131 17.63 -7.51 -7.14
C VAL A 131 18.60 -8.61 -7.58
N ASN A 132 18.76 -9.65 -6.77
CA ASN A 132 19.75 -10.71 -6.99
C ASN A 132 19.13 -12.01 -7.55
N SER A 133 17.89 -11.99 -7.98
CA SER A 133 17.22 -13.17 -8.53
C SER A 133 16.71 -12.91 -9.94
N ASP A 134 16.74 -13.96 -10.77
CA ASP A 134 16.17 -13.97 -12.13
C ASP A 134 14.72 -14.50 -12.14
N LEU A 135 14.00 -14.37 -11.03
CA LEU A 135 12.64 -14.87 -10.90
C LEU A 135 11.69 -14.11 -11.82
N PRO A 136 10.87 -14.80 -12.62
CA PRO A 136 9.86 -14.15 -13.42
C PRO A 136 8.71 -13.66 -12.52
N TYR A 137 8.38 -12.38 -12.60
CA TYR A 137 7.23 -11.78 -11.92
C TYR A 137 6.12 -11.52 -12.93
N PRO A 138 5.25 -12.50 -13.22
CA PRO A 138 4.23 -12.36 -14.26
C PRO A 138 3.21 -11.26 -13.97
N GLU A 139 2.84 -11.07 -12.71
CA GLU A 139 1.88 -10.04 -12.31
C GLU A 139 2.42 -8.61 -12.47
N GLY A 140 3.72 -8.41 -12.34
CA GLY A 140 4.36 -7.12 -12.58
C GLY A 140 4.58 -6.79 -14.06
N ARG A 141 4.36 -7.75 -14.95
CA ARG A 141 4.50 -7.58 -16.41
C ARG A 141 3.17 -7.39 -17.13
N ALA A 142 2.07 -7.69 -16.46
CA ALA A 142 0.73 -7.48 -16.98
C ALA A 142 0.29 -6.03 -16.84
#